data_20517becda91a8475ce448288919eebf
#
_entry.id   20517becda91a8475ce448288919eebf
#
_cell.length_a   1.000
_cell.length_b   1.000
_cell.length_c   1.000
_cell.angle_alpha   90.00
_cell.angle_beta   90.00
_cell.angle_gamma   90.00
#
_symmetry.space_group_name_H-M   'P 1'
#
loop_
_entity.id
_entity.type
_entity.pdbx_description
1 polymer ?
#
loop_
_entity_poly.entity_id
_entity_poly.type
_entity_poly.pdbx_seq_one_letter_code
_entity_poly.pdbx_strand_id
1 'polypeptide(L)'
;MRIFISHATKNREIVLKFADFLEIVSSDIEVFCSSEEGSIKVGKNFIDTIFKELNSSDLFVPIISKEYYESKFCMIELGVACSYLFSQQNRKGEDYIFPFALYPIQKGQALSGTPIANIQVGDISAESDIHSFLEYLSSEKGLKIGAGINRKLHSFKYGVDQIFLEHQNIVEMAKINTFFDDSVEFKHQEDIASISVNENVIVVNYNMNPYEISNAKRPNFISAVLRYIDGLDISRYLDFNDAAEFRFVLINFTNSLQRIFVEFKHSCNHSLLETFDFAIGQGENKVSIPLERMRSKALSDISEVCFVIHPEDVVEDEGMFKISMIEVT
;
A
#
# COMPACT_ATOMS: atom_id res chain seq x y z
N MET A 1 17.72 22.17 -21.54
CA MET A 1 17.46 20.72 -21.76
C MET A 1 16.12 20.38 -21.15
N ARG A 2 15.26 19.71 -21.90
CA ARG A 2 13.92 19.38 -21.45
C ARG A 2 13.82 17.90 -21.11
N ILE A 3 13.43 17.58 -19.87
CA ILE A 3 13.31 16.22 -19.36
C ILE A 3 11.83 15.92 -19.10
N PHE A 4 11.30 14.84 -19.69
CA PHE A 4 9.98 14.34 -19.39
C PHE A 4 10.09 13.22 -18.36
N ILE A 5 9.52 13.39 -17.16
CA ILE A 5 9.44 12.34 -16.15
C ILE A 5 8.06 11.69 -16.19
N SER A 6 8.04 10.40 -16.55
CA SER A 6 6.84 9.57 -16.56
C SER A 6 6.75 8.75 -15.28
N HIS A 7 5.61 8.79 -14.59
CA HIS A 7 5.43 8.09 -13.33
C HIS A 7 3.96 7.84 -13.00
N ALA A 8 3.69 6.86 -12.17
CA ALA A 8 2.36 6.65 -11.61
C ALA A 8 2.03 7.73 -10.57
N THR A 9 0.78 8.17 -10.51
CA THR A 9 0.32 9.24 -9.59
C THR A 9 0.63 8.92 -8.12
N LYS A 10 0.58 7.65 -7.72
CA LYS A 10 0.95 7.20 -6.36
C LYS A 10 2.39 7.54 -5.97
N ASN A 11 3.28 7.66 -6.94
CA ASN A 11 4.70 7.96 -6.71
C ASN A 11 5.03 9.45 -6.79
N ARG A 12 4.00 10.31 -6.89
CA ARG A 12 4.12 11.75 -7.15
C ARG A 12 5.11 12.45 -6.22
N GLU A 13 5.07 12.16 -4.93
CA GLU A 13 5.88 12.86 -3.93
C GLU A 13 7.38 12.66 -4.15
N ILE A 14 7.82 11.42 -4.35
CA ILE A 14 9.23 11.10 -4.65
C ILE A 14 9.66 11.73 -5.97
N VAL A 15 8.77 11.68 -6.98
CA VAL A 15 9.06 12.19 -8.31
C VAL A 15 9.18 13.71 -8.32
N LEU A 16 8.34 14.44 -7.59
CA LEU A 16 8.47 15.89 -7.48
C LEU A 16 9.77 16.27 -6.77
N LYS A 17 10.19 15.55 -5.72
CA LYS A 17 11.52 15.78 -5.11
C LYS A 17 12.66 15.52 -6.10
N PHE A 18 12.51 14.54 -6.98
CA PHE A 18 13.51 14.27 -8.01
C PHE A 18 13.53 15.38 -9.09
N ALA A 19 12.37 15.86 -9.52
CA ALA A 19 12.24 16.98 -10.44
C ALA A 19 12.89 18.25 -9.87
N ASP A 20 12.53 18.62 -8.64
CA ASP A 20 13.14 19.77 -7.92
C ASP A 20 14.66 19.63 -7.82
N PHE A 21 15.15 18.43 -7.50
CA PHE A 21 16.58 18.16 -7.43
C PHE A 21 17.27 18.41 -8.77
N LEU A 22 16.72 17.95 -9.88
CA LEU A 22 17.30 18.14 -11.21
C LEU A 22 17.36 19.64 -11.59
N GLU A 23 16.31 20.39 -11.32
CA GLU A 23 16.27 21.84 -11.61
C GLU A 23 17.22 22.64 -10.69
N ILE A 24 17.41 22.21 -9.44
CA ILE A 24 18.41 22.79 -8.53
C ILE A 24 19.84 22.48 -8.98
N VAL A 25 20.08 21.30 -9.59
CA VAL A 25 21.39 20.87 -10.04
C VAL A 25 21.88 21.72 -11.22
N SER A 26 21.00 22.06 -12.14
CA SER A 26 21.33 22.91 -13.30
C SER A 26 20.13 23.75 -13.72
N SER A 27 20.32 25.06 -13.83
CA SER A 27 19.33 25.99 -14.38
C SER A 27 19.00 25.78 -15.87
N ASP A 28 19.79 24.97 -16.54
CA ASP A 28 19.57 24.62 -17.96
C ASP A 28 18.63 23.42 -18.12
N ILE A 29 18.15 22.83 -17.01
CA ILE A 29 17.16 21.75 -17.00
C ILE A 29 15.76 22.34 -16.78
N GLU A 30 14.83 21.92 -17.62
CA GLU A 30 13.38 22.13 -17.47
C GLU A 30 12.74 20.75 -17.36
N VAL A 31 12.08 20.49 -16.25
CA VAL A 31 11.41 19.19 -16.01
C VAL A 31 9.93 19.31 -16.29
N PHE A 32 9.37 18.35 -17.03
CA PHE A 32 7.93 18.19 -17.20
C PHE A 32 7.47 16.91 -16.48
N CYS A 33 6.56 17.07 -15.51
CA CYS A 33 5.84 16.01 -14.84
C CYS A 33 4.34 16.18 -15.09
N SER A 34 3.67 15.16 -15.63
CA SER A 34 2.22 15.24 -15.94
C SER A 34 1.33 15.37 -14.71
N SER A 35 1.82 14.97 -13.52
CA SER A 35 1.10 15.08 -12.25
C SER A 35 1.36 16.38 -11.49
N GLU A 36 2.22 17.27 -11.99
CA GLU A 36 2.45 18.57 -11.38
C GLU A 36 1.24 19.48 -11.62
N GLU A 37 0.81 20.21 -10.56
CA GLU A 37 -0.32 21.13 -10.65
C GLU A 37 -0.06 22.25 -11.66
N GLY A 38 -0.97 22.39 -12.62
CA GLY A 38 -0.85 23.40 -13.68
C GLY A 38 -0.05 22.96 -14.90
N SER A 39 0.62 21.80 -14.89
CA SER A 39 1.33 21.26 -16.05
C SER A 39 0.40 21.03 -17.23
N ILE A 40 -0.86 20.67 -16.96
CA ILE A 40 -1.92 20.51 -17.96
C ILE A 40 -3.09 21.44 -17.62
N LYS A 41 -3.36 22.41 -18.51
CA LYS A 41 -4.42 23.40 -18.31
C LYS A 41 -5.81 22.76 -18.45
N VAL A 42 -6.72 23.13 -17.56
CA VAL A 42 -8.13 22.73 -17.64
C VAL A 42 -8.72 23.05 -19.04
N GLY A 43 -9.40 22.09 -19.65
CA GLY A 43 -10.00 22.22 -20.98
C GLY A 43 -9.05 21.92 -22.16
N LYS A 44 -7.78 21.59 -21.92
CA LYS A 44 -6.89 21.06 -22.94
C LYS A 44 -7.07 19.54 -23.09
N ASN A 45 -6.88 19.03 -24.30
CA ASN A 45 -6.79 17.59 -24.48
C ASN A 45 -5.52 17.07 -23.79
N PHE A 46 -5.71 16.26 -22.75
CA PHE A 46 -4.63 15.71 -21.95
C PHE A 46 -3.64 14.92 -22.80
N ILE A 47 -4.15 14.06 -23.68
CA ILE A 47 -3.33 13.20 -24.55
C ILE A 47 -2.49 14.05 -25.51
N ASP A 48 -3.08 15.04 -26.17
CA ASP A 48 -2.36 15.92 -27.12
C ASP A 48 -1.24 16.69 -26.41
N THR A 49 -1.48 17.11 -25.17
CA THR A 49 -0.46 17.80 -24.37
C THR A 49 0.71 16.87 -24.07
N ILE A 50 0.44 15.64 -23.60
CA ILE A 50 1.49 14.66 -23.30
C ILE A 50 2.30 14.32 -24.56
N PHE A 51 1.66 14.06 -25.69
CA PHE A 51 2.38 13.79 -26.95
C PHE A 51 3.26 14.96 -27.38
N LYS A 52 2.77 16.19 -27.20
CA LYS A 52 3.54 17.40 -27.52
C LYS A 52 4.76 17.53 -26.63
N GLU A 53 4.60 17.30 -25.33
CA GLU A 53 5.69 17.36 -24.34
C GLU A 53 6.72 16.26 -24.60
N LEU A 54 6.30 15.01 -24.80
CA LEU A 54 7.20 13.92 -25.20
C LEU A 54 7.98 14.22 -26.47
N ASN A 55 7.31 14.78 -27.50
CA ASN A 55 7.97 15.13 -28.74
C ASN A 55 8.99 16.25 -28.59
N SER A 56 8.74 17.21 -27.69
CA SER A 56 9.64 18.35 -27.44
C SER A 56 10.74 18.04 -26.41
N SER A 57 10.66 16.95 -25.68
CA SER A 57 11.64 16.58 -24.65
C SER A 57 12.93 16.01 -25.27
N ASP A 58 14.06 16.35 -24.66
CA ASP A 58 15.38 15.84 -25.02
C ASP A 58 15.68 14.49 -24.38
N LEU A 59 15.02 14.19 -23.25
CA LEU A 59 15.18 12.96 -22.48
C LEU A 59 13.85 12.53 -21.89
N PHE A 60 13.58 11.23 -21.92
CA PHE A 60 12.46 10.58 -21.26
C PHE A 60 12.95 9.74 -20.08
N VAL A 61 12.45 10.04 -18.89
CA VAL A 61 12.85 9.40 -17.64
C VAL A 61 11.63 8.71 -17.01
N PRO A 62 11.39 7.43 -17.32
CA PRO A 62 10.34 6.68 -16.64
C PRO A 62 10.79 6.22 -15.26
N ILE A 63 9.94 6.47 -14.25
CA ILE A 63 10.11 5.97 -12.88
C ILE A 63 9.26 4.72 -12.73
N ILE A 64 9.90 3.57 -12.86
CA ILE A 64 9.26 2.26 -12.95
C ILE A 64 8.96 1.74 -11.54
N SER A 65 7.69 1.71 -11.20
CA SER A 65 7.13 1.08 -10.01
C SER A 65 6.11 0.00 -10.40
N LYS A 66 5.55 -0.71 -9.42
CA LYS A 66 4.44 -1.63 -9.67
C LYS A 66 3.26 -0.90 -10.31
N GLU A 67 2.88 0.25 -9.75
CA GLU A 67 1.77 1.08 -10.21
C GLU A 67 2.02 1.70 -11.58
N TYR A 68 3.29 1.83 -12.01
CA TYR A 68 3.65 2.29 -13.34
C TYR A 68 3.06 1.38 -14.42
N TYR A 69 3.19 0.06 -14.25
CA TYR A 69 2.66 -0.93 -15.18
C TYR A 69 1.13 -1.05 -15.17
N GLU A 70 0.50 -0.70 -14.06
CA GLU A 70 -0.96 -0.65 -13.92
C GLU A 70 -1.56 0.61 -14.56
N SER A 71 -0.77 1.66 -14.72
CA SER A 71 -1.18 2.92 -15.31
C SER A 71 -1.22 2.84 -16.85
N LYS A 72 -2.41 2.90 -17.41
CA LYS A 72 -2.60 2.95 -18.87
C LYS A 72 -1.87 4.14 -19.51
N PHE A 73 -1.81 5.27 -18.81
CA PHE A 73 -1.12 6.47 -19.32
C PHE A 73 0.40 6.29 -19.33
N CYS A 74 0.98 5.77 -18.27
CA CYS A 74 2.42 5.47 -18.23
C CYS A 74 2.82 4.48 -19.33
N MET A 75 1.99 3.47 -19.59
CA MET A 75 2.24 2.50 -20.64
C MET A 75 2.14 3.12 -22.05
N ILE A 76 1.22 4.08 -22.26
CA ILE A 76 1.15 4.84 -23.51
C ILE A 76 2.40 5.71 -23.66
N GLU A 77 2.80 6.45 -22.64
CA GLU A 77 3.99 7.31 -22.63
C GLU A 77 5.26 6.50 -22.96
N LEU A 78 5.43 5.35 -22.31
CA LEU A 78 6.53 4.42 -22.57
C LEU A 78 6.51 3.90 -24.01
N GLY A 79 5.34 3.49 -24.51
CA GLY A 79 5.17 3.02 -25.88
C GLY A 79 5.53 4.08 -26.91
N VAL A 80 5.13 5.34 -26.69
CA VAL A 80 5.50 6.47 -27.55
C VAL A 80 7.00 6.74 -27.50
N ALA A 81 7.60 6.76 -26.30
CA ALA A 81 9.04 6.92 -26.16
C ALA A 81 9.83 5.80 -26.89
N CYS A 82 9.39 4.55 -26.75
CA CYS A 82 9.95 3.42 -27.52
C CYS A 82 9.83 3.63 -29.03
N SER A 83 8.70 4.15 -29.51
CA SER A 83 8.52 4.40 -30.94
C SER A 83 9.54 5.38 -31.52
N TYR A 84 10.01 6.34 -30.72
CA TYR A 84 11.07 7.27 -31.15
C TYR A 84 12.43 6.59 -31.26
N LEU A 85 12.72 5.61 -30.40
CA LEU A 85 13.98 4.84 -30.49
C LEU A 85 13.98 3.91 -31.71
N PHE A 86 12.86 3.26 -32.01
CA PHE A 86 12.77 2.26 -33.05
C PHE A 86 12.35 2.82 -34.42
N SER A 87 12.06 4.10 -34.53
CA SER A 87 11.73 4.71 -35.81
C SER A 87 12.98 4.75 -36.71
N GLN A 88 12.80 4.45 -38.00
CA GLN A 88 13.89 4.51 -39.01
C GLN A 88 14.55 5.89 -39.10
N GLN A 89 13.88 6.93 -38.62
CA GLN A 89 14.42 8.31 -38.58
C GLN A 89 15.19 8.64 -37.33
N ASN A 90 15.18 7.78 -36.31
CA ASN A 90 15.83 7.92 -34.99
C ASN A 90 15.99 9.38 -34.52
N ARG A 91 14.86 10.11 -34.44
CA ARG A 91 14.82 11.55 -34.21
C ARG A 91 15.39 11.97 -32.85
N LYS A 92 15.49 11.04 -31.90
CA LYS A 92 15.82 11.31 -30.49
C LYS A 92 17.20 10.80 -30.07
N GLY A 93 17.84 9.94 -30.87
CA GLY A 93 19.10 9.29 -30.50
C GLY A 93 18.91 8.04 -29.64
N GLU A 94 19.97 7.25 -29.51
CA GLU A 94 19.95 5.99 -28.76
C GLU A 94 19.76 6.21 -27.26
N ASP A 95 20.19 7.36 -26.72
CA ASP A 95 20.15 7.72 -25.30
C ASP A 95 18.93 8.58 -24.95
N TYR A 96 17.79 8.37 -25.58
CA TYR A 96 16.58 9.15 -25.30
C TYR A 96 15.88 8.70 -24.02
N ILE A 97 16.00 7.43 -23.63
CA ILE A 97 15.31 6.84 -22.47
C ILE A 97 16.34 6.54 -21.38
N PHE A 98 16.13 7.12 -20.19
CA PHE A 98 16.93 6.84 -18.99
C PHE A 98 16.02 6.41 -17.85
N PRO A 99 15.79 5.09 -17.67
CA PRO A 99 14.83 4.58 -16.70
C PRO A 99 15.39 4.46 -15.29
N PHE A 100 14.56 4.73 -14.30
CA PHE A 100 14.83 4.44 -12.90
C PHE A 100 13.82 3.48 -12.32
N ALA A 101 14.27 2.50 -11.54
CA ALA A 101 13.43 1.66 -10.72
C ALA A 101 13.08 2.38 -9.41
N LEU A 102 11.87 2.15 -8.93
CA LEU A 102 11.41 2.56 -7.61
C LEU A 102 11.02 1.32 -6.81
N TYR A 103 11.53 1.23 -5.56
CA TYR A 103 11.17 0.14 -4.65
C TYR A 103 9.63 -0.08 -4.59
N PRO A 104 9.14 -1.35 -4.58
CA PRO A 104 9.88 -2.61 -4.43
C PRO A 104 10.45 -3.20 -5.74
N ILE A 105 10.31 -2.54 -6.88
CA ILE A 105 10.84 -3.04 -8.16
C ILE A 105 12.38 -2.95 -8.15
N GLN A 106 13.03 -4.08 -8.44
CA GLN A 106 14.49 -4.13 -8.58
C GLN A 106 14.92 -3.75 -9.99
N LYS A 107 16.10 -3.12 -10.13
CA LYS A 107 16.67 -2.70 -11.42
C LYS A 107 16.63 -3.77 -12.50
N GLY A 108 17.02 -5.00 -12.15
CA GLY A 108 17.05 -6.13 -13.09
C GLY A 108 15.68 -6.63 -13.55
N GLN A 109 14.61 -6.22 -12.88
CA GLN A 109 13.23 -6.62 -13.19
C GLN A 109 12.43 -5.48 -13.83
N ALA A 110 12.87 -4.24 -13.64
CA ALA A 110 12.09 -3.05 -13.95
C ALA A 110 11.61 -2.99 -15.42
N LEU A 111 12.38 -3.43 -16.38
CA LEU A 111 12.00 -3.43 -17.80
C LEU A 111 11.75 -4.83 -18.35
N SER A 112 11.64 -5.83 -17.49
CA SER A 112 11.40 -7.22 -17.94
C SER A 112 10.12 -7.32 -18.78
N GLY A 113 10.21 -7.99 -19.93
CA GLY A 113 9.07 -8.14 -20.85
C GLY A 113 8.75 -6.91 -21.71
N THR A 114 9.50 -5.82 -21.59
CA THR A 114 9.36 -4.65 -22.47
C THR A 114 10.31 -4.72 -23.68
N PRO A 115 10.04 -3.98 -24.78
CA PRO A 115 10.95 -3.89 -25.92
C PRO A 115 12.31 -3.30 -25.60
N ILE A 116 12.45 -2.62 -24.47
CA ILE A 116 13.66 -1.94 -23.99
C ILE A 116 14.31 -2.64 -22.79
N ALA A 117 14.07 -3.93 -22.62
CA ALA A 117 14.59 -4.72 -21.50
C ALA A 117 16.13 -4.76 -21.39
N ASN A 118 16.83 -4.39 -22.47
CA ASN A 118 18.30 -4.31 -22.51
C ASN A 118 18.85 -2.94 -22.10
N ILE A 119 18.00 -1.94 -21.85
CA ILE A 119 18.45 -0.64 -21.34
C ILE A 119 18.81 -0.79 -19.85
N GLN A 120 19.95 -0.25 -19.47
CA GLN A 120 20.37 -0.24 -18.07
C GLN A 120 19.44 0.66 -17.25
N VAL A 121 18.96 0.14 -16.14
CA VAL A 121 18.04 0.83 -15.22
C VAL A 121 18.82 1.33 -14.01
N GLY A 122 18.64 2.59 -13.63
CA GLY A 122 19.09 3.12 -12.34
C GLY A 122 18.10 2.79 -11.21
N ASP A 123 18.52 2.97 -9.97
CA ASP A 123 17.65 2.97 -8.80
C ASP A 123 17.57 4.42 -8.27
N ILE A 124 16.36 4.97 -8.18
CA ILE A 124 16.16 6.36 -7.77
C ILE A 124 16.58 6.61 -6.31
N SER A 125 16.65 5.55 -5.49
CA SER A 125 17.10 5.61 -4.10
C SER A 125 18.62 5.42 -3.96
N ALA A 126 19.32 4.98 -5.01
CA ALA A 126 20.75 4.74 -4.98
C ALA A 126 21.54 5.99 -5.41
N GLU A 127 22.31 6.55 -4.49
CA GLU A 127 23.15 7.75 -4.74
C GLU A 127 24.12 7.55 -5.91
N SER A 128 24.72 6.36 -6.05
CA SER A 128 25.61 6.01 -7.15
C SER A 128 24.94 6.10 -8.53
N ASP A 129 23.67 5.69 -8.63
CA ASP A 129 22.94 5.66 -9.89
C ASP A 129 22.50 7.08 -10.29
N ILE A 130 22.08 7.90 -9.30
CA ILE A 130 21.82 9.32 -9.53
C ILE A 130 23.10 10.07 -9.94
N HIS A 131 24.24 9.75 -9.31
CA HIS A 131 25.52 10.33 -9.69
C HIS A 131 25.89 9.97 -11.13
N SER A 132 25.76 8.70 -11.52
CA SER A 132 25.99 8.25 -12.89
C SER A 132 25.07 8.94 -13.90
N PHE A 133 23.81 9.20 -13.52
CA PHE A 133 22.89 9.98 -14.35
C PHE A 133 23.36 11.42 -14.54
N LEU A 134 23.83 12.08 -13.49
CA LEU A 134 24.36 13.43 -13.57
C LEU A 134 25.66 13.50 -14.39
N GLU A 135 26.53 12.50 -14.25
CA GLU A 135 27.73 12.38 -15.10
C GLU A 135 27.34 12.25 -16.57
N TYR A 136 26.36 11.42 -16.90
CA TYR A 136 25.81 11.28 -18.23
C TYR A 136 25.26 12.63 -18.76
N LEU A 137 24.48 13.36 -17.96
CA LEU A 137 23.95 14.67 -18.35
C LEU A 137 25.08 15.68 -18.61
N SER A 138 26.16 15.61 -17.85
CA SER A 138 27.32 16.51 -18.02
C SER A 138 28.18 16.13 -19.23
N SER A 139 28.54 14.85 -19.37
CA SER A 139 29.48 14.40 -20.40
C SER A 139 28.83 14.32 -21.80
N GLU A 140 27.64 13.67 -21.86
CA GLU A 140 27.00 13.37 -23.15
C GLU A 140 26.04 14.46 -23.61
N LYS A 141 25.43 15.18 -22.68
CA LYS A 141 24.47 16.27 -22.99
C LYS A 141 25.06 17.67 -22.80
N GLY A 142 26.28 17.75 -22.29
CA GLY A 142 27.00 19.01 -22.14
C GLY A 142 26.43 19.95 -21.08
N LEU A 143 25.64 19.43 -20.14
CA LEU A 143 25.03 20.21 -19.08
C LEU A 143 26.04 20.66 -18.05
N LYS A 144 25.95 21.94 -17.67
CA LYS A 144 26.76 22.50 -16.59
C LYS A 144 26.14 22.20 -15.26
N ILE A 145 26.74 21.26 -14.53
CA ILE A 145 26.30 20.91 -13.19
C ILE A 145 26.87 21.92 -12.19
N GLY A 146 26.00 22.49 -11.36
CA GLY A 146 26.39 23.52 -10.38
C GLY A 146 27.30 22.98 -9.27
N ALA A 147 28.03 23.86 -8.62
CA ALA A 147 28.87 23.50 -7.48
C ALA A 147 28.07 22.95 -6.31
N GLY A 148 28.69 22.06 -5.51
CA GLY A 148 28.05 21.47 -4.32
C GLY A 148 27.08 20.34 -4.59
N ILE A 149 27.23 19.68 -5.74
CA ILE A 149 26.38 18.57 -6.18
C ILE A 149 26.22 17.48 -5.12
N ASN A 150 27.30 17.07 -4.45
CA ASN A 150 27.24 16.02 -3.45
C ASN A 150 26.33 16.40 -2.26
N ARG A 151 26.35 17.67 -1.84
CA ARG A 151 25.45 18.13 -0.76
C ARG A 151 23.98 18.14 -1.22
N LYS A 152 23.72 18.55 -2.47
CA LYS A 152 22.37 18.54 -3.04
C LYS A 152 21.84 17.11 -3.20
N LEU A 153 22.70 16.20 -3.68
CA LEU A 153 22.37 14.78 -3.83
C LEU A 153 22.09 14.13 -2.47
N HIS A 154 22.90 14.41 -1.46
CA HIS A 154 22.66 13.94 -0.10
C HIS A 154 21.34 14.47 0.49
N SER A 155 21.01 15.74 0.24
CA SER A 155 19.74 16.33 0.66
C SER A 155 18.54 15.67 -0.05
N PHE A 156 18.65 15.42 -1.35
CA PHE A 156 17.65 14.69 -2.13
C PHE A 156 17.43 13.28 -1.57
N LYS A 157 18.54 12.53 -1.42
CA LYS A 157 18.49 11.17 -0.87
C LYS A 157 17.83 11.13 0.52
N TYR A 158 18.23 12.02 1.41
CA TYR A 158 17.62 12.15 2.73
C TYR A 158 16.10 12.36 2.63
N GLY A 159 15.65 13.24 1.72
CA GLY A 159 14.23 13.47 1.50
C GLY A 159 13.48 12.25 0.97
N VAL A 160 14.11 11.48 0.08
CA VAL A 160 13.54 10.21 -0.42
C VAL A 160 13.48 9.16 0.70
N ASP A 161 14.55 9.02 1.47
CA ASP A 161 14.60 8.08 2.60
C ASP A 161 13.55 8.41 3.67
N GLN A 162 13.26 9.71 3.92
CA GLN A 162 12.19 10.12 4.84
C GLN A 162 10.81 9.68 4.34
N ILE A 163 10.51 9.83 3.05
CA ILE A 163 9.25 9.35 2.47
C ILE A 163 9.12 7.83 2.65
N PHE A 164 10.18 7.07 2.36
CA PHE A 164 10.16 5.63 2.57
C PHE A 164 9.99 5.24 4.04
N LEU A 165 10.66 5.95 4.96
CA LEU A 165 10.53 5.75 6.40
C LEU A 165 9.12 6.10 6.89
N GLU A 166 8.53 7.18 6.42
CA GLU A 166 7.15 7.55 6.73
C GLU A 166 6.18 6.47 6.25
N HIS A 167 6.35 5.97 5.03
CA HIS A 167 5.55 4.86 4.51
C HIS A 167 5.77 3.57 5.31
N GLN A 168 7.01 3.22 5.66
CA GLN A 168 7.31 2.06 6.50
C GLN A 168 6.76 2.23 7.92
N ASN A 169 6.92 3.41 8.52
CA ASN A 169 6.37 3.71 9.84
C ASN A 169 4.84 3.66 9.85
N ILE A 170 4.17 4.14 8.82
CA ILE A 170 2.72 3.99 8.67
C ILE A 170 2.35 2.50 8.66
N VAL A 171 3.08 1.68 7.92
CA VAL A 171 2.86 0.23 7.87
C VAL A 171 3.19 -0.45 9.21
N GLU A 172 4.30 -0.07 9.87
CA GLU A 172 4.70 -0.66 11.16
C GLU A 172 3.85 -0.16 12.33
N MET A 173 3.51 1.13 12.41
CA MET A 173 2.58 1.65 13.41
C MET A 173 1.19 1.02 13.26
N ALA A 174 0.79 0.78 12.04
CA ALA A 174 -0.45 0.08 11.79
C ALA A 174 -0.42 -1.39 12.23
N LYS A 175 0.74 -2.07 12.14
CA LYS A 175 0.90 -3.44 12.65
C LYS A 175 0.81 -3.54 14.18
N ILE A 176 1.28 -2.52 14.91
CA ILE A 176 1.49 -2.61 16.36
C ILE A 176 0.35 -2.00 17.17
N ASN A 177 -0.27 -0.91 16.75
CA ASN A 177 -1.15 -0.10 17.60
C ASN A 177 -2.59 0.11 17.12
N THR A 178 -2.90 -0.17 15.86
CA THR A 178 -4.21 0.21 15.28
C THR A 178 -5.37 -0.60 15.83
N PHE A 179 -5.13 -1.83 16.32
CA PHE A 179 -6.18 -2.73 16.79
C PHE A 179 -6.42 -2.67 18.29
N PHE A 180 -5.54 -2.03 19.07
CA PHE A 180 -5.58 -2.03 20.55
C PHE A 180 -5.17 -0.70 21.17
N ASP A 181 -5.48 0.43 20.54
CA ASP A 181 -5.25 1.74 21.12
C ASP A 181 -6.34 2.11 22.15
N ASP A 182 -6.18 3.22 22.85
CA ASP A 182 -7.11 3.69 23.88
C ASP A 182 -8.51 4.04 23.33
N SER A 183 -8.67 4.11 21.99
CA SER A 183 -9.96 4.34 21.33
C SER A 183 -10.76 3.06 21.08
N VAL A 184 -10.21 1.89 21.38
CA VAL A 184 -10.86 0.60 21.16
C VAL A 184 -11.69 0.20 22.36
N GLU A 185 -12.98 0.10 22.17
CA GLU A 185 -13.92 -0.44 23.15
C GLU A 185 -14.15 -1.93 22.91
N PHE A 186 -14.18 -2.70 24.01
CA PHE A 186 -14.54 -4.11 23.99
C PHE A 186 -15.99 -4.28 24.40
N LYS A 187 -16.77 -4.96 23.56
CA LYS A 187 -18.16 -5.30 23.86
C LYS A 187 -18.37 -6.80 23.83
N HIS A 188 -19.15 -7.28 24.76
CA HIS A 188 -19.56 -8.68 24.87
C HIS A 188 -20.96 -8.77 25.50
N GLN A 189 -21.56 -9.92 25.44
CA GLN A 189 -22.81 -10.20 26.14
C GLN A 189 -22.48 -10.68 27.54
N GLU A 190 -22.65 -9.79 28.53
CA GLU A 190 -22.17 -9.95 29.91
C GLU A 190 -22.66 -11.25 30.60
N ASP A 191 -23.84 -11.77 30.23
CA ASP A 191 -24.43 -12.96 30.86
C ASP A 191 -23.89 -14.29 30.32
N ILE A 192 -23.19 -14.30 29.19
CA ILE A 192 -22.83 -15.53 28.47
C ILE A 192 -21.36 -15.59 28.02
N ALA A 193 -20.65 -14.49 28.11
CA ALA A 193 -19.24 -14.47 27.83
C ALA A 193 -18.52 -13.48 28.76
N SER A 194 -17.30 -13.79 29.14
CA SER A 194 -16.38 -12.84 29.74
C SER A 194 -15.20 -12.63 28.83
N ILE A 195 -14.87 -11.36 28.57
CA ILE A 195 -13.74 -10.99 27.76
C ILE A 195 -12.74 -10.28 28.65
N SER A 196 -11.51 -10.75 28.62
CA SER A 196 -10.38 -10.04 29.22
C SER A 196 -9.32 -9.76 28.14
N VAL A 197 -8.70 -8.58 28.22
CA VAL A 197 -7.66 -8.18 27.31
C VAL A 197 -6.40 -7.89 28.11
N ASN A 198 -5.32 -8.59 27.79
CA ASN A 198 -4.01 -8.39 28.36
C ASN A 198 -2.97 -8.35 27.26
N GLU A 199 -2.17 -7.28 27.17
CA GLU A 199 -1.03 -7.17 26.24
C GLU A 199 -1.39 -7.57 24.79
N ASN A 200 -2.50 -7.04 24.26
CA ASN A 200 -2.99 -7.34 22.89
C ASN A 200 -3.45 -8.78 22.68
N VAL A 201 -3.82 -9.48 23.74
CA VAL A 201 -4.43 -10.80 23.69
C VAL A 201 -5.86 -10.71 24.20
N ILE A 202 -6.82 -11.09 23.40
CA ILE A 202 -8.24 -11.21 23.77
C ILE A 202 -8.46 -12.62 24.27
N VAL A 203 -8.92 -12.75 25.50
CA VAL A 203 -9.34 -14.04 26.08
C VAL A 203 -10.84 -14.03 26.18
N VAL A 204 -11.49 -14.99 25.51
CA VAL A 204 -12.94 -15.17 25.52
C VAL A 204 -13.27 -16.47 26.26
N ASN A 205 -13.96 -16.33 27.39
CA ASN A 205 -14.62 -17.46 28.03
C ASN A 205 -16.11 -17.37 27.72
N TYR A 206 -16.72 -18.47 27.30
CA TYR A 206 -18.14 -18.50 26.96
C TYR A 206 -18.83 -19.62 27.66
N ASN A 207 -20.13 -19.38 27.96
CA ASN A 207 -21.06 -20.38 28.44
C ASN A 207 -22.38 -20.20 27.69
N MET A 208 -22.74 -21.19 26.86
CA MET A 208 -23.97 -21.19 26.07
C MET A 208 -25.06 -22.09 26.71
N ASN A 209 -24.84 -22.56 27.94
CA ASN A 209 -25.80 -23.43 28.64
C ASN A 209 -27.08 -22.64 28.98
N PRO A 210 -28.25 -23.01 28.39
CA PRO A 210 -29.47 -22.27 28.62
C PRO A 210 -30.00 -22.38 30.07
N TYR A 211 -29.53 -23.35 30.84
CA TYR A 211 -29.97 -23.54 32.23
C TYR A 211 -29.22 -22.63 33.23
N GLU A 212 -28.11 -22.10 32.83
CA GLU A 212 -27.32 -21.18 33.67
C GLU A 212 -27.58 -19.70 33.34
N ILE A 213 -28.30 -19.44 32.25
CA ILE A 213 -28.64 -18.08 31.82
C ILE A 213 -30.01 -17.73 32.37
N SER A 214 -30.13 -16.55 33.00
CA SER A 214 -31.33 -16.08 33.72
C SER A 214 -32.65 -16.08 32.92
N ASN A 215 -32.58 -16.18 31.59
CA ASN A 215 -33.73 -16.14 30.67
C ASN A 215 -34.09 -17.49 30.02
N ALA A 216 -33.48 -18.60 30.39
CA ALA A 216 -33.76 -19.94 29.89
C ALA A 216 -33.76 -20.11 28.35
N LYS A 217 -33.07 -19.23 27.61
CA LYS A 217 -32.91 -19.34 26.16
C LYS A 217 -31.42 -19.40 25.82
N ARG A 218 -31.06 -20.36 25.01
CA ARG A 218 -29.72 -20.44 24.43
C ARG A 218 -29.46 -19.15 23.61
N PRO A 219 -28.30 -18.50 23.75
CA PRO A 219 -27.98 -17.31 22.95
C PRO A 219 -27.93 -17.66 21.47
N ASN A 220 -28.28 -16.72 20.60
CA ASN A 220 -28.17 -16.92 19.16
C ASN A 220 -26.72 -16.84 18.67
N PHE A 221 -25.88 -16.11 19.38
CA PHE A 221 -24.44 -15.97 19.10
C PHE A 221 -23.72 -15.34 20.31
N ILE A 222 -22.42 -15.47 20.33
CA ILE A 222 -21.52 -14.74 21.23
C ILE A 222 -20.54 -13.96 20.33
N SER A 223 -20.26 -12.73 20.66
CA SER A 223 -19.29 -11.91 19.92
C SER A 223 -18.29 -11.21 20.85
N ALA A 224 -17.02 -11.28 20.49
CA ALA A 224 -15.99 -10.39 20.97
C ALA A 224 -15.82 -9.26 19.95
N VAL A 225 -16.05 -8.02 20.35
CA VAL A 225 -16.10 -6.87 19.44
C VAL A 225 -14.98 -5.91 19.75
N LEU A 226 -14.15 -5.62 18.76
CA LEU A 226 -13.25 -4.47 18.74
C LEU A 226 -14.02 -3.30 18.11
N ARG A 227 -14.30 -2.28 18.90
CA ARG A 227 -15.00 -1.08 18.44
C ARG A 227 -14.04 0.09 18.34
N TYR A 228 -13.98 0.70 17.17
CA TYR A 228 -13.15 1.85 16.86
C TYR A 228 -14.01 3.10 16.88
N ILE A 229 -13.80 3.97 17.88
CA ILE A 229 -14.62 5.17 18.13
C ILE A 229 -14.49 6.14 16.96
N ASP A 230 -13.27 6.34 16.47
CA ASP A 230 -12.95 7.25 15.36
C ASP A 230 -12.94 6.56 13.99
N GLY A 231 -13.33 5.29 13.93
CA GLY A 231 -13.23 4.46 12.73
C GLY A 231 -11.82 3.94 12.48
N LEU A 232 -11.72 2.79 11.83
CA LEU A 232 -10.47 2.16 11.41
C LEU A 232 -10.35 2.22 9.89
N ASP A 233 -9.31 2.87 9.40
CA ASP A 233 -8.98 2.88 7.98
C ASP A 233 -7.93 1.82 7.66
N ILE A 234 -8.38 0.72 7.02
CA ILE A 234 -7.49 -0.33 6.49
C ILE A 234 -7.33 -0.28 4.98
N SER A 235 -7.96 0.67 4.29
CA SER A 235 -7.85 0.83 2.83
C SER A 235 -6.43 1.18 2.40
N ARG A 236 -5.73 1.94 3.21
CA ARG A 236 -4.34 2.36 2.98
C ARG A 236 -3.36 1.19 2.82
N TYR A 237 -3.64 0.03 3.44
CA TYR A 237 -2.77 -1.13 3.27
C TYR A 237 -2.84 -1.71 1.86
N LEU A 238 -4.01 -1.69 1.23
CA LEU A 238 -4.18 -2.07 -0.17
C LEU A 238 -3.50 -1.10 -1.13
N ASP A 239 -3.27 0.14 -0.71
CA ASP A 239 -2.52 1.12 -1.50
C ASP A 239 -1.03 0.80 -1.58
N PHE A 240 -0.49 0.12 -0.57
CA PHE A 240 0.93 -0.28 -0.51
C PHE A 240 1.16 -1.73 -0.94
N ASN A 241 0.19 -2.62 -0.70
CA ASN A 241 0.32 -4.04 -0.98
C ASN A 241 -1.05 -4.63 -1.39
N ASP A 242 -1.21 -4.96 -2.68
CA ASP A 242 -2.43 -5.62 -3.17
C ASP A 242 -2.67 -6.99 -2.54
N ALA A 243 -1.62 -7.62 -2.01
CA ALA A 243 -1.69 -8.88 -1.29
C ALA A 243 -1.82 -8.68 0.24
N ALA A 244 -2.19 -7.46 0.70
CA ALA A 244 -2.39 -7.20 2.12
C ALA A 244 -3.45 -8.12 2.72
N GLU A 245 -3.15 -8.66 3.90
CA GLU A 245 -4.00 -9.61 4.60
C GLU A 245 -4.24 -9.15 6.03
N PHE A 246 -5.49 -9.25 6.48
CA PHE A 246 -5.82 -9.17 7.90
C PHE A 246 -5.55 -10.54 8.52
N ARG A 247 -4.66 -10.59 9.49
CA ARG A 247 -4.20 -11.83 10.13
C ARG A 247 -4.45 -11.81 11.63
N PHE A 248 -4.73 -12.97 12.18
CA PHE A 248 -4.73 -13.21 13.61
C PHE A 248 -4.41 -14.66 13.95
N VAL A 249 -4.02 -14.90 15.19
CA VAL A 249 -3.82 -16.24 15.72
C VAL A 249 -4.92 -16.52 16.74
N LEU A 250 -5.66 -17.61 16.53
CA LEU A 250 -6.66 -18.12 17.46
C LEU A 250 -6.13 -19.39 18.14
N ILE A 251 -6.09 -19.40 19.47
CA ILE A 251 -5.74 -20.57 20.27
C ILE A 251 -7.00 -21.15 20.86
N ASN A 252 -7.39 -22.33 20.40
CA ASN A 252 -8.51 -23.10 20.89
C ASN A 252 -8.02 -24.12 21.92
N PHE A 253 -8.24 -23.85 23.22
CA PHE A 253 -7.70 -24.68 24.31
C PHE A 253 -8.49 -25.98 24.49
N THR A 254 -9.79 -25.90 24.32
CA THR A 254 -10.68 -27.04 24.35
C THR A 254 -11.12 -27.35 22.92
N ASN A 255 -11.21 -28.58 22.50
CA ASN A 255 -11.68 -28.91 21.15
C ASN A 255 -13.18 -28.58 20.94
N SER A 256 -13.68 -27.63 21.68
CA SER A 256 -15.09 -27.25 21.74
C SER A 256 -15.46 -26.30 20.60
N LEU A 257 -14.61 -25.34 20.26
CA LEU A 257 -14.87 -24.42 19.16
C LEU A 257 -14.48 -25.04 17.82
N GLN A 258 -15.45 -25.16 16.90
CA GLN A 258 -15.23 -25.74 15.57
C GLN A 258 -15.22 -24.73 14.43
N ARG A 259 -15.86 -23.57 14.64
CA ARG A 259 -15.93 -22.50 13.63
C ARG A 259 -15.98 -21.14 14.31
N ILE A 260 -15.39 -20.14 13.65
CA ILE A 260 -15.50 -18.73 14.02
C ILE A 260 -15.83 -17.90 12.79
N PHE A 261 -16.61 -16.84 13.00
CA PHE A 261 -16.87 -15.83 11.98
C PHE A 261 -16.16 -14.54 12.35
N VAL A 262 -15.61 -13.86 11.33
CA VAL A 262 -15.04 -12.52 11.47
C VAL A 262 -15.88 -11.57 10.63
N GLU A 263 -16.49 -10.59 11.30
CA GLU A 263 -17.35 -9.59 10.67
C GLU A 263 -16.71 -8.22 10.74
N PHE A 264 -16.77 -7.51 9.63
CA PHE A 264 -16.39 -6.10 9.55
C PHE A 264 -17.65 -5.24 9.39
N LYS A 265 -17.76 -4.15 10.16
CA LYS A 265 -18.95 -3.28 10.15
C LYS A 265 -18.57 -1.83 9.90
N HIS A 266 -19.47 -1.13 9.20
CA HIS A 266 -19.30 0.28 8.84
C HIS A 266 -19.70 1.21 9.99
N SER A 267 -19.05 2.40 10.10
CA SER A 267 -19.27 3.36 11.18
C SER A 267 -20.65 4.02 11.15
N CYS A 268 -21.17 4.35 9.97
CA CYS A 268 -22.39 5.13 9.85
C CYS A 268 -23.64 4.50 10.50
N ASN A 269 -23.75 3.17 10.48
CA ASN A 269 -24.96 2.48 10.93
C ASN A 269 -24.70 1.08 11.47
N HIS A 270 -23.43 0.74 11.74
CA HIS A 270 -22.97 -0.61 12.14
C HIS A 270 -23.45 -1.71 11.16
N SER A 271 -23.66 -1.34 9.88
CA SER A 271 -24.03 -2.31 8.87
C SER A 271 -22.88 -3.25 8.56
N LEU A 272 -23.21 -4.51 8.34
CA LEU A 272 -22.28 -5.54 7.95
C LEU A 272 -21.65 -5.18 6.58
N LEU A 273 -20.32 -5.07 6.54
CA LEU A 273 -19.55 -4.91 5.31
C LEU A 273 -19.26 -6.26 4.68
N GLU A 274 -18.70 -7.17 5.47
CA GLU A 274 -18.32 -8.52 5.02
C GLU A 274 -18.22 -9.47 6.20
N THR A 275 -18.44 -10.76 5.94
CA THR A 275 -18.28 -11.87 6.90
C THR A 275 -17.39 -12.94 6.31
N PHE A 276 -16.46 -13.43 7.11
CA PHE A 276 -15.59 -14.56 6.77
C PHE A 276 -15.75 -15.65 7.81
N ASP A 277 -15.87 -16.90 7.38
CA ASP A 277 -15.96 -18.06 8.26
C ASP A 277 -14.71 -18.95 8.17
N PHE A 278 -14.30 -19.48 9.32
CA PHE A 278 -13.11 -20.31 9.44
C PHE A 278 -13.37 -21.53 10.30
N ALA A 279 -13.02 -22.69 9.77
CA ALA A 279 -12.97 -23.92 10.56
C ALA A 279 -11.78 -23.84 11.53
N ILE A 280 -12.02 -24.17 12.80
CA ILE A 280 -11.04 -24.08 13.88
C ILE A 280 -10.74 -25.45 14.44
N GLY A 281 -9.46 -25.84 14.44
CA GLY A 281 -8.97 -27.04 15.10
C GLY A 281 -8.54 -26.78 16.54
N GLN A 282 -8.20 -27.86 17.23
CA GLN A 282 -7.58 -27.75 18.57
C GLN A 282 -6.19 -27.11 18.48
N GLY A 283 -5.84 -26.26 19.42
CA GLY A 283 -4.54 -25.58 19.51
C GLY A 283 -4.47 -24.29 18.71
N GLU A 284 -3.34 -24.03 18.10
CA GLU A 284 -3.05 -22.77 17.38
C GLU A 284 -3.58 -22.81 15.94
N ASN A 285 -4.40 -21.82 15.61
CA ASN A 285 -4.96 -21.63 14.28
C ASN A 285 -4.51 -20.25 13.74
N LYS A 286 -3.78 -20.24 12.64
CA LYS A 286 -3.40 -19.00 11.94
C LYS A 286 -4.45 -18.70 10.90
N VAL A 287 -5.11 -17.55 11.06
CA VAL A 287 -6.18 -17.12 10.16
C VAL A 287 -5.70 -15.94 9.36
N SER A 288 -5.99 -15.94 8.07
CA SER A 288 -5.65 -14.88 7.13
C SER A 288 -6.83 -14.54 6.24
N ILE A 289 -7.15 -13.26 6.14
CA ILE A 289 -8.23 -12.71 5.31
C ILE A 289 -7.61 -11.78 4.28
N PRO A 290 -7.58 -12.15 2.99
CA PRO A 290 -7.10 -11.26 1.93
C PRO A 290 -7.98 -10.01 1.85
N LEU A 291 -7.41 -8.82 2.06
CA LEU A 291 -8.14 -7.55 2.02
C LEU A 291 -8.65 -7.22 0.60
N GLU A 292 -8.01 -7.78 -0.43
CA GLU A 292 -8.48 -7.66 -1.82
C GLU A 292 -9.94 -8.13 -1.96
N ARG A 293 -10.37 -9.13 -1.23
CA ARG A 293 -11.77 -9.62 -1.23
C ARG A 293 -12.76 -8.57 -0.77
N MET A 294 -12.31 -7.58 0.00
CA MET A 294 -13.11 -6.46 0.50
C MET A 294 -12.88 -5.14 -0.27
N ARG A 295 -12.09 -5.14 -1.35
CA ARG A 295 -11.70 -3.91 -2.09
C ARG A 295 -12.89 -3.06 -2.58
N SER A 296 -14.03 -3.67 -2.85
CA SER A 296 -15.26 -2.96 -3.25
C SER A 296 -16.04 -2.34 -2.07
N LYS A 297 -15.57 -2.53 -0.84
CA LYS A 297 -16.23 -2.11 0.39
C LYS A 297 -15.57 -0.83 0.94
N ALA A 298 -16.26 -0.17 1.86
CA ALA A 298 -15.76 1.05 2.52
C ALA A 298 -14.74 0.71 3.61
N LEU A 299 -13.53 0.31 3.22
CA LEU A 299 -12.46 -0.08 4.14
C LEU A 299 -11.83 1.10 4.89
N SER A 300 -12.13 2.34 4.48
CA SER A 300 -11.64 3.56 5.14
C SER A 300 -12.41 3.92 6.41
N ASP A 301 -13.50 3.22 6.71
CA ASP A 301 -14.40 3.61 7.79
C ASP A 301 -15.04 2.39 8.46
N ILE A 302 -14.21 1.54 9.06
CA ILE A 302 -14.63 0.36 9.81
C ILE A 302 -14.88 0.77 11.26
N SER A 303 -16.07 0.56 11.78
CA SER A 303 -16.39 0.81 13.19
C SER A 303 -16.17 -0.37 14.10
N GLU A 304 -16.36 -1.57 13.59
CA GLU A 304 -16.27 -2.79 14.40
C GLU A 304 -15.61 -3.93 13.62
N VAL A 305 -14.74 -4.67 14.30
CA VAL A 305 -14.29 -6.00 13.91
C VAL A 305 -14.81 -6.97 14.97
N CYS A 306 -15.66 -7.89 14.57
CA CYS A 306 -16.34 -8.80 15.47
C CYS A 306 -15.85 -10.24 15.24
N PHE A 307 -15.53 -10.93 16.33
CA PHE A 307 -15.26 -12.37 16.34
C PHE A 307 -16.51 -13.06 16.90
N VAL A 308 -17.25 -13.76 16.04
CA VAL A 308 -18.58 -14.29 16.34
C VAL A 308 -18.55 -15.80 16.34
N ILE A 309 -19.19 -16.41 17.32
CA ILE A 309 -19.45 -17.85 17.39
C ILE A 309 -20.96 -18.11 17.60
N HIS A 310 -21.49 -19.13 16.93
CA HIS A 310 -22.88 -19.54 17.09
C HIS A 310 -22.96 -20.85 17.89
N PRO A 311 -24.10 -21.16 18.48
CA PRO A 311 -24.30 -22.39 19.26
C PRO A 311 -24.00 -23.68 18.48
N GLU A 312 -24.23 -23.67 17.17
CA GLU A 312 -23.94 -24.81 16.28
C GLU A 312 -22.44 -24.97 15.94
N ASP A 313 -21.62 -23.97 16.27
CA ASP A 313 -20.16 -23.96 15.97
C ASP A 313 -19.32 -24.43 17.16
N VAL A 314 -19.99 -24.85 18.25
CA VAL A 314 -19.34 -25.39 19.44
C VAL A 314 -19.84 -26.78 19.76
N VAL A 315 -18.96 -27.64 20.26
CA VAL A 315 -19.30 -29.01 20.70
C VAL A 315 -19.81 -28.99 22.13
N GLU A 316 -19.22 -28.17 22.97
CA GLU A 316 -19.56 -28.01 24.39
C GLU A 316 -20.10 -26.61 24.63
N ASP A 317 -21.10 -26.47 25.47
CA ASP A 317 -21.71 -25.18 25.78
C ASP A 317 -20.77 -24.24 26.52
N GLU A 318 -19.73 -24.76 27.13
CA GLU A 318 -18.67 -23.97 27.80
C GLU A 318 -17.31 -24.12 27.09
N GLY A 319 -16.56 -23.03 27.03
CA GLY A 319 -15.24 -23.08 26.45
C GLY A 319 -14.46 -21.79 26.60
N MET A 320 -13.20 -21.87 26.15
CA MET A 320 -12.29 -20.75 26.14
C MET A 320 -11.43 -20.76 24.89
N PHE A 321 -11.27 -19.58 24.29
CA PHE A 321 -10.27 -19.36 23.24
C PHE A 321 -9.57 -18.04 23.42
N LYS A 322 -8.40 -17.90 22.79
CA LYS A 322 -7.64 -16.65 22.76
C LYS A 322 -7.45 -16.19 21.33
N ILE A 323 -7.50 -14.88 21.12
CA ILE A 323 -7.13 -14.21 19.87
C ILE A 323 -5.94 -13.31 20.16
N SER A 324 -4.92 -13.41 19.35
CA SER A 324 -3.69 -12.63 19.47
C SER A 324 -3.10 -12.33 18.10
N MET A 325 -2.05 -11.50 18.06
CA MET A 325 -1.34 -11.15 16.84
C MET A 325 -2.28 -10.64 15.73
N ILE A 326 -3.23 -9.77 16.11
CA ILE A 326 -4.10 -9.14 15.13
C ILE A 326 -3.27 -8.09 14.41
N GLU A 327 -3.12 -8.27 13.10
CA GLU A 327 -2.27 -7.39 12.26
C GLU A 327 -2.80 -7.32 10.84
N VAL A 328 -2.39 -6.28 10.10
CA VAL A 328 -2.47 -6.23 8.63
C VAL A 328 -1.05 -6.29 8.09
N THR A 329 -0.79 -7.21 7.17
CA THR A 329 0.54 -7.43 6.58
C THR A 329 0.51 -7.36 5.07
#